data_e0811e44391646dbc0c271941fc41a03
#
_entry.id   e0811e44391646dbc0c271941fc41a03
#
_cell.length_a   1.000
_cell.length_b   1.000
_cell.length_c   1.000
_cell.angle_alpha   90.00
_cell.angle_beta   90.00
_cell.angle_gamma   90.00
#
_symmetry.space_group_name_H-M   'P 1'
#
loop_
_entity.id
_entity.type
_entity.pdbx_description
1 polymer ?
#
loop_
_entity_poly.entity_id
_entity_poly.type
_entity_poly.pdbx_seq_one_letter_code
_entity_poly.pdbx_strand_id
1 'polypeptide(L)'
;MRQPKFKNINVTCPHDCPDTCSLVVTVDKSSGKAVKLKGNDKHPITKGFLCNKVNHYLDLVYNKNRVLYPHVRIGPKGSKGKFKKVSWDYALKLISKNIKTNVEKYGGDSIQPYSYSGTLGMLGYWGMSERFWNKVGDVSYTHLTLPTKA
;
A
#
# COMPACT_ATOMS: atom_id res chain seq x y z
N MET A 1 -28.82 -10.34 27.93
CA MET A 1 -28.89 -10.42 26.45
C MET A 1 -27.51 -10.81 25.88
N ARG A 2 -27.42 -11.87 25.10
CA ARG A 2 -26.14 -12.21 24.41
C ARG A 2 -25.83 -11.15 23.35
N GLN A 3 -24.69 -10.51 23.43
CA GLN A 3 -24.25 -9.56 22.41
C GLN A 3 -24.12 -10.27 21.04
N PRO A 4 -24.50 -9.62 19.93
CA PRO A 4 -24.39 -10.24 18.62
C PRO A 4 -22.92 -10.61 18.32
N LYS A 5 -22.70 -11.81 17.79
CA LYS A 5 -21.39 -12.36 17.46
C LYS A 5 -20.67 -11.53 16.40
N PHE A 6 -21.40 -10.90 15.50
CA PHE A 6 -20.87 -10.14 14.37
C PHE A 6 -21.19 -8.65 14.49
N LYS A 7 -20.31 -7.83 13.92
CA LYS A 7 -20.50 -6.38 13.78
C LYS A 7 -20.26 -5.97 12.33
N ASN A 8 -21.18 -5.19 11.76
CA ASN A 8 -20.99 -4.55 10.47
C ASN A 8 -20.34 -3.19 10.65
N ILE A 9 -19.33 -2.90 9.83
CA ILE A 9 -18.58 -1.64 9.85
C ILE A 9 -18.58 -1.10 8.43
N ASN A 10 -18.98 0.16 8.28
CA ASN A 10 -18.88 0.87 7.01
C ASN A 10 -17.44 1.31 6.80
N VAL A 11 -16.91 1.06 5.62
CA VAL A 11 -15.58 1.46 5.20
C VAL A 11 -15.61 1.98 3.76
N THR A 12 -14.55 2.63 3.34
CA THR A 12 -14.39 3.10 1.96
C THR A 12 -13.41 2.19 1.22
N CYS A 13 -13.65 1.96 -0.05
CA CYS A 13 -12.72 1.26 -0.93
C CYS A 13 -11.40 2.05 -1.03
N PRO A 14 -10.23 1.41 -0.91
CA PRO A 14 -8.94 2.10 -0.94
C PRO A 14 -8.44 2.38 -2.36
N HIS A 15 -9.16 1.99 -3.41
CA HIS A 15 -8.77 2.31 -4.79
C HIS A 15 -9.06 3.77 -5.15
N ASP A 16 -8.33 4.25 -6.13
CA ASP A 16 -8.37 5.62 -6.67
C ASP A 16 -9.48 5.87 -7.71
N CYS A 17 -10.42 4.93 -7.83
CA CYS A 17 -11.56 5.10 -8.73
C CYS A 17 -12.44 6.28 -8.33
N PRO A 18 -12.99 7.05 -9.28
CA PRO A 18 -13.85 8.19 -9.00
C PRO A 18 -15.17 7.81 -8.30
N ASP A 19 -15.57 6.55 -8.36
CA ASP A 19 -16.79 6.05 -7.72
C ASP A 19 -16.74 6.08 -6.20
N THR A 20 -15.56 6.09 -5.59
CA THR A 20 -15.33 6.13 -4.13
C THR A 20 -16.23 5.16 -3.34
N CYS A 21 -16.33 3.92 -3.78
CA CYS A 21 -17.28 2.92 -3.28
C CYS A 21 -17.28 2.80 -1.77
N SER A 22 -18.46 2.89 -1.16
CA SER A 22 -18.67 2.54 0.23
C SER A 22 -18.90 1.03 0.35
N LEU A 23 -18.30 0.43 1.36
CA LEU A 23 -18.32 -0.99 1.62
C LEU A 23 -18.84 -1.27 3.03
N VAL A 24 -19.36 -2.48 3.23
CA VAL A 24 -19.76 -3.00 4.55
C VAL A 24 -18.92 -4.23 4.85
N VAL A 25 -18.12 -4.16 5.89
CA VAL A 25 -17.30 -5.27 6.40
C VAL A 25 -17.99 -5.88 7.61
N THR A 26 -18.23 -7.19 7.57
CA THR A 26 -18.70 -7.94 8.74
C THR A 26 -17.50 -8.49 9.50
N VAL A 27 -17.37 -8.10 10.76
CA VAL A 27 -16.28 -8.54 11.64
C VAL A 27 -16.83 -9.51 12.69
N ASP A 28 -16.17 -10.63 12.86
CA ASP A 28 -16.38 -11.54 14.00
C ASP A 28 -15.72 -10.93 15.23
N LYS A 29 -16.54 -10.60 16.24
CA LYS A 29 -16.07 -9.95 17.48
C LYS A 29 -15.17 -10.84 18.32
N SER A 30 -15.27 -12.16 18.19
CA SER A 30 -14.47 -13.11 18.97
C SER A 30 -13.03 -13.20 18.45
N SER A 31 -12.86 -13.17 17.14
CA SER A 31 -11.54 -13.29 16.49
C SER A 31 -10.97 -11.97 16.01
N GLY A 32 -11.78 -10.89 15.97
CA GLY A 32 -11.41 -9.60 15.36
C GLY A 32 -11.23 -9.67 13.84
N LYS A 33 -11.57 -10.78 13.19
CA LYS A 33 -11.38 -10.97 11.75
C LYS A 33 -12.58 -10.52 10.94
N ALA A 34 -12.31 -9.87 9.82
CA ALA A 34 -13.32 -9.63 8.79
C ALA A 34 -13.69 -10.98 8.12
N VAL A 35 -14.97 -11.30 8.10
CA VAL A 35 -15.49 -12.59 7.58
C VAL A 35 -16.35 -12.40 6.33
N LYS A 36 -16.82 -11.19 6.06
CA LYS A 36 -17.62 -10.87 4.88
C LYS A 36 -17.36 -9.43 4.45
N LEU A 37 -17.32 -9.22 3.15
CA LEU A 37 -17.23 -7.91 2.51
C LEU A 37 -18.35 -7.80 1.48
N LYS A 38 -19.06 -6.68 1.45
CA LYS A 38 -20.05 -6.36 0.43
C LYS A 38 -20.06 -4.86 0.13
N GLY A 39 -20.61 -4.48 -1.02
CA GLY A 39 -20.92 -3.07 -1.31
C GLY A 39 -22.01 -2.54 -0.36
N ASN A 40 -22.01 -1.24 -0.13
CA ASN A 40 -23.04 -0.58 0.66
C ASN A 40 -24.21 -0.18 -0.26
N ASP A 41 -25.37 -0.75 -0.01
CA ASP A 41 -26.59 -0.51 -0.81
C ASP A 41 -27.04 0.96 -0.76
N LYS A 42 -26.61 1.70 0.27
CA LYS A 42 -26.91 3.13 0.45
C LYS A 42 -25.97 4.07 -0.31
N HIS A 43 -24.94 3.54 -0.98
CA HIS A 43 -24.02 4.38 -1.76
C HIS A 43 -24.73 4.93 -3.00
N PRO A 44 -24.72 6.26 -3.23
CA PRO A 44 -25.56 6.88 -4.25
C PRO A 44 -25.21 6.47 -5.68
N ILE A 45 -23.95 6.16 -5.94
CA ILE A 45 -23.45 5.79 -7.29
C ILE A 45 -23.50 4.28 -7.48
N THR A 46 -22.80 3.51 -6.65
CA THR A 46 -22.60 2.08 -6.86
C THR A 46 -23.75 1.21 -6.33
N LYS A 47 -24.59 1.73 -5.44
CA LYS A 47 -25.82 1.06 -4.93
C LYS A 47 -25.59 -0.40 -4.54
N GLY A 48 -24.50 -0.67 -3.82
CA GLY A 48 -24.16 -2.03 -3.38
C GLY A 48 -23.33 -2.85 -4.37
N PHE A 49 -23.05 -2.35 -5.56
CA PHE A 49 -22.15 -3.01 -6.49
C PHE A 49 -20.74 -3.14 -5.91
N LEU A 50 -20.12 -4.28 -6.14
CA LEU A 50 -18.75 -4.57 -5.75
C LEU A 50 -17.99 -5.13 -6.95
N CYS A 51 -16.94 -4.43 -7.36
CA CYS A 51 -16.14 -4.88 -8.50
C CYS A 51 -15.31 -6.12 -8.16
N ASN A 52 -14.89 -6.84 -9.19
CA ASN A 52 -14.17 -8.10 -9.04
C ASN A 52 -12.85 -7.95 -8.24
N LYS A 53 -12.15 -6.83 -8.37
CA LYS A 53 -10.90 -6.56 -7.60
C LYS A 53 -11.14 -6.58 -6.09
N VAL A 54 -12.19 -5.91 -5.64
CA VAL A 54 -12.48 -5.71 -4.21
C VAL A 54 -13.24 -6.89 -3.62
N ASN A 55 -13.99 -7.61 -4.44
CA ASN A 55 -14.75 -8.78 -4.00
C ASN A 55 -13.85 -9.85 -3.33
N HIS A 56 -12.58 -9.94 -3.73
CA HIS A 56 -11.60 -10.90 -3.24
C HIS A 56 -10.60 -10.30 -2.23
N TYR A 57 -10.89 -9.14 -1.66
CA TYR A 57 -9.95 -8.50 -0.70
C TYR A 57 -9.70 -9.32 0.56
N LEU A 58 -10.69 -10.03 1.06
CA LEU A 58 -10.48 -10.87 2.24
C LEU A 58 -9.56 -12.05 1.94
N ASP A 59 -9.62 -12.61 0.74
CA ASP A 59 -8.72 -13.67 0.28
C ASP A 59 -7.28 -13.13 0.22
N LEU A 60 -7.10 -11.90 -0.24
CA LEU A 60 -5.79 -11.23 -0.25
C LEU A 60 -5.28 -10.94 1.17
N VAL A 61 -6.14 -10.38 2.02
CA VAL A 61 -5.76 -9.98 3.40
C VAL A 61 -5.35 -11.18 4.24
N TYR A 62 -6.06 -12.30 4.09
CA TYR A 62 -5.82 -13.53 4.87
C TYR A 62 -5.06 -14.61 4.10
N ASN A 63 -4.45 -14.27 2.98
CA ASN A 63 -3.65 -15.20 2.19
C ASN A 63 -2.47 -15.74 3.00
N LYS A 64 -2.29 -17.06 2.97
CA LYS A 64 -1.19 -17.74 3.69
C LYS A 64 0.19 -17.29 3.21
N ASN A 65 0.31 -16.89 1.95
CA ASN A 65 1.56 -16.44 1.33
C ASN A 65 1.78 -14.94 1.47
N ARG A 66 0.90 -14.23 2.17
CA ARG A 66 1.05 -12.79 2.37
C ARG A 66 2.33 -12.48 3.15
N VAL A 67 3.13 -11.58 2.61
CA VAL A 67 4.36 -11.10 3.27
C VAL A 67 3.97 -10.16 4.41
N LEU A 68 4.14 -10.62 5.66
CA LEU A 68 3.77 -9.88 6.87
C LEU A 68 4.95 -9.16 7.53
N TYR A 69 6.16 -9.47 7.13
CA TYR A 69 7.40 -8.96 7.72
C TYR A 69 8.40 -8.62 6.61
N PRO A 70 9.35 -7.72 6.87
CA PRO A 70 10.42 -7.44 5.91
C PRO A 70 11.25 -8.69 5.61
N HIS A 71 11.66 -8.80 4.35
CA HIS A 71 12.57 -9.85 3.90
C HIS A 71 13.73 -9.22 3.14
N VAL A 72 14.92 -9.69 3.42
CA VAL A 72 16.14 -9.30 2.71
C VAL A 72 16.61 -10.46 1.85
N ARG A 73 16.99 -10.15 0.63
CA ARG A 73 17.53 -11.15 -0.29
C ARG A 73 18.90 -11.62 0.18
N ILE A 74 19.06 -12.94 0.17
CA ILE A 74 20.30 -13.63 0.42
C ILE A 74 20.65 -14.47 -0.81
N GLY A 75 21.55 -14.01 -1.62
CA GLY A 75 21.93 -14.71 -2.85
C GLY A 75 21.79 -13.86 -4.12
N PRO A 76 21.99 -14.45 -5.28
CA PRO A 76 22.01 -13.75 -6.55
C PRO A 76 20.67 -13.11 -6.89
N LYS A 77 20.70 -12.07 -7.74
CA LYS A 77 19.51 -11.48 -8.34
C LYS A 77 18.84 -12.49 -9.27
N GLY A 78 17.50 -12.40 -9.37
CA GLY A 78 16.70 -13.20 -10.29
C GLY A 78 15.80 -14.21 -9.58
N SER A 79 15.18 -15.11 -10.36
CA SER A 79 14.13 -16.03 -9.91
C SER A 79 14.58 -17.06 -8.86
N LYS A 80 15.87 -17.33 -8.76
CA LYS A 80 16.47 -18.24 -7.77
C LYS A 80 16.89 -17.55 -6.48
N GLY A 81 16.59 -16.25 -6.32
CA GLY A 81 16.89 -15.48 -5.10
C GLY A 81 16.19 -16.06 -3.89
N LYS A 82 16.94 -16.29 -2.84
CA LYS A 82 16.39 -16.65 -1.52
C LYS A 82 16.19 -15.39 -0.70
N PHE A 83 15.14 -15.39 0.14
CA PHE A 83 14.84 -14.27 1.02
C PHE A 83 14.83 -14.75 2.47
N LYS A 84 15.37 -13.92 3.36
CA LYS A 84 15.39 -14.15 4.81
C LYS A 84 14.51 -13.10 5.49
N LYS A 85 13.61 -13.54 6.35
CA LYS A 85 12.84 -12.66 7.24
C LYS A 85 13.79 -11.92 8.18
N VAL A 86 13.55 -10.61 8.33
CA VAL A 86 14.33 -9.73 9.23
C VAL A 86 13.39 -8.84 10.06
N SER A 87 13.93 -8.18 11.09
CA SER A 87 13.19 -7.18 11.85
C SER A 87 13.00 -5.89 11.05
N TRP A 88 12.00 -5.09 11.41
CA TRP A 88 11.80 -3.75 10.85
C TRP A 88 13.02 -2.85 11.08
N ASP A 89 13.62 -2.89 12.27
CA ASP A 89 14.80 -2.09 12.59
C ASP A 89 15.98 -2.43 11.67
N TYR A 90 16.20 -3.72 11.42
CA TYR A 90 17.24 -4.15 10.49
C TYR A 90 16.95 -3.66 9.06
N ALA A 91 15.73 -3.84 8.58
CA ALA A 91 15.33 -3.42 7.24
C ALA A 91 15.48 -1.90 7.06
N LEU A 92 14.99 -1.11 8.01
CA LEU A 92 15.08 0.35 7.98
C LEU A 92 16.52 0.86 8.05
N LYS A 93 17.35 0.26 8.90
CA LYS A 93 18.80 0.57 8.97
C LYS A 93 19.49 0.28 7.63
N LEU A 94 19.19 -0.86 7.02
CA LEU A 94 19.76 -1.24 5.73
C LEU A 94 19.34 -0.27 4.62
N ILE A 95 18.06 0.07 4.53
CA ILE A 95 17.52 1.03 3.55
C ILE A 95 18.15 2.40 3.76
N SER A 96 18.14 2.91 4.99
CA SER A 96 18.68 4.22 5.34
C SER A 96 20.17 4.34 5.01
N LYS A 97 20.97 3.30 5.32
CA LYS A 97 22.38 3.24 4.96
C LYS A 97 22.59 3.36 3.46
N ASN A 98 21.85 2.57 2.68
CA ASN A 98 22.00 2.57 1.22
C ASN A 98 21.56 3.89 0.59
N ILE A 99 20.45 4.49 1.06
CA ILE A 99 20.00 5.81 0.62
C ILE A 99 21.11 6.85 0.89
N LYS A 100 21.61 6.93 2.12
CA LYS A 100 22.68 7.88 2.48
C LYS A 100 23.92 7.69 1.61
N THR A 101 24.40 6.46 1.46
CA THR A 101 25.58 6.17 0.64
C THR A 101 25.37 6.57 -0.82
N ASN A 102 24.18 6.34 -1.39
CA ASN A 102 23.90 6.74 -2.77
C ASN A 102 23.80 8.25 -2.92
N VAL A 103 23.14 8.93 -1.99
CA VAL A 103 23.03 10.40 -2.00
C VAL A 103 24.40 11.05 -1.84
N GLU A 104 25.25 10.56 -0.94
CA GLU A 104 26.61 11.05 -0.74
C GLU A 104 27.50 10.86 -1.98
N LYS A 105 27.31 9.75 -2.69
CA LYS A 105 28.16 9.41 -3.83
C LYS A 105 27.68 9.98 -5.16
N TYR A 106 26.37 10.05 -5.36
CA TYR A 106 25.78 10.32 -6.66
C TYR A 106 24.76 11.47 -6.67
N GLY A 107 24.47 12.09 -5.51
CA GLY A 107 23.43 13.10 -5.36
C GLY A 107 22.03 12.50 -5.10
N GLY A 108 21.09 13.34 -4.68
CA GLY A 108 19.72 12.94 -4.39
C GLY A 108 18.93 12.48 -5.61
N ASP A 109 19.23 13.05 -6.76
CA ASP A 109 18.66 12.73 -8.07
C ASP A 109 19.00 11.32 -8.57
N SER A 110 19.96 10.64 -7.94
CA SER A 110 20.25 9.22 -8.20
C SER A 110 19.18 8.26 -7.68
N ILE A 111 18.27 8.75 -6.84
CA ILE A 111 17.18 7.98 -6.26
C ILE A 111 15.85 8.51 -6.80
N GLN A 112 15.25 7.76 -7.70
CA GLN A 112 14.00 8.14 -8.32
C GLN A 112 12.85 7.29 -7.78
N PRO A 113 11.87 7.86 -7.06
CA PRO A 113 10.68 7.15 -6.64
C PRO A 113 9.80 6.86 -7.85
N TYR A 114 9.37 5.61 -7.98
CA TYR A 114 8.35 5.22 -8.94
C TYR A 114 7.03 5.07 -8.19
N SER A 115 6.20 6.06 -8.30
CA SER A 115 4.90 6.14 -7.63
C SER A 115 3.84 6.63 -8.61
N TYR A 116 2.64 6.63 -8.20
CA TYR A 116 1.42 6.99 -8.90
C TYR A 116 0.48 5.80 -9.02
N SER A 117 -0.81 6.06 -8.96
CA SER A 117 -1.85 5.05 -9.08
C SER A 117 -1.90 4.00 -7.94
N GLY A 118 -3.06 3.54 -7.62
CA GLY A 118 -3.33 2.58 -6.56
C GLY A 118 -4.00 3.22 -5.34
N THR A 119 -3.59 2.84 -4.16
CA THR A 119 -4.15 3.38 -2.92
C THR A 119 -3.61 4.77 -2.65
N LEU A 120 -4.31 5.78 -3.12
CA LEU A 120 -3.96 7.19 -2.91
C LEU A 120 -4.63 7.68 -1.61
N GLY A 121 -3.83 8.00 -0.62
CA GLY A 121 -4.31 8.57 0.63
C GLY A 121 -3.47 9.78 1.04
N MET A 122 -4.12 10.84 1.52
CA MET A 122 -3.41 12.05 1.98
C MET A 122 -2.38 11.73 3.05
N LEU A 123 -2.70 10.83 3.98
CA LEU A 123 -1.79 10.45 5.06
C LEU A 123 -0.78 9.37 4.62
N GLY A 124 -1.21 8.40 3.81
CA GLY A 124 -0.38 7.25 3.43
C GLY A 124 0.51 7.48 2.22
N TYR A 125 0.24 8.50 1.42
CA TYR A 125 0.97 8.78 0.20
C TYR A 125 1.44 10.24 0.12
N TRP A 126 0.53 11.21 -0.08
CA TRP A 126 0.90 12.60 -0.35
C TRP A 126 1.63 13.30 0.79
N GLY A 127 1.21 13.09 2.04
CA GLY A 127 1.73 13.86 3.17
C GLY A 127 3.20 13.56 3.49
N MET A 128 3.53 12.29 3.75
CA MET A 128 4.85 11.92 4.26
C MET A 128 5.82 11.49 3.18
N SER A 129 5.36 10.86 2.11
CA SER A 129 6.25 10.41 1.02
C SER A 129 6.86 11.59 0.26
N GLU A 130 6.08 12.61 -0.07
CA GLU A 130 6.58 13.82 -0.72
C GLU A 130 7.62 14.54 0.13
N ARG A 131 7.31 14.71 1.43
CA ARG A 131 8.25 15.30 2.37
C ARG A 131 9.56 14.51 2.48
N PHE A 132 9.46 13.19 2.47
CA PHE A 132 10.64 12.32 2.52
C PHE A 132 11.50 12.49 1.26
N TRP A 133 10.89 12.41 0.08
CA TRP A 133 11.61 12.52 -1.19
C TRP A 133 12.23 13.90 -1.38
N ASN A 134 11.51 14.96 -1.07
CA ASN A 134 12.06 16.33 -1.07
C ASN A 134 13.27 16.47 -0.15
N LYS A 135 13.25 15.81 1.03
CA LYS A 135 14.37 15.81 1.95
C LYS A 135 15.57 15.01 1.44
N VAL A 136 15.34 13.96 0.68
CA VAL A 136 16.39 13.16 0.03
C VAL A 136 17.03 13.91 -1.15
N GLY A 137 16.34 14.89 -1.71
CA GLY A 137 16.78 15.66 -2.89
C GLY A 137 16.36 15.02 -4.21
N ASP A 138 15.24 14.29 -4.19
CA ASP A 138 14.63 13.74 -5.41
C ASP A 138 14.13 14.84 -6.34
N VAL A 139 14.38 14.69 -7.62
CA VAL A 139 14.01 15.62 -8.70
C VAL A 139 13.00 15.01 -9.69
N SER A 140 12.38 13.90 -9.36
CA SER A 140 11.52 13.14 -10.29
C SER A 140 10.41 13.96 -10.92
N TYR A 141 9.81 14.89 -10.17
CA TYR A 141 8.78 15.79 -10.70
C TYR A 141 9.32 16.89 -11.61
N THR A 142 10.54 17.35 -11.38
CA THR A 142 11.16 18.42 -12.16
C THR A 142 11.82 17.92 -13.44
N HIS A 143 12.25 16.67 -13.48
CA HIS A 143 12.96 16.08 -14.62
C HIS A 143 12.12 15.11 -15.47
N LEU A 144 10.99 14.61 -14.95
CA LEU A 144 10.05 13.76 -15.69
C LEU A 144 9.02 14.54 -16.52
N THR A 145 9.09 15.86 -16.59
CA THR A 145 8.42 16.58 -17.67
C THR A 145 9.12 16.19 -18.96
N LEU A 146 8.56 15.18 -19.61
CA LEU A 146 8.89 14.88 -21.01
C LEU A 146 8.95 16.21 -21.77
N PRO A 147 10.02 16.46 -22.55
CA PRO A 147 10.05 17.62 -23.41
C PRO A 147 8.87 17.51 -24.38
N THR A 148 7.78 18.18 -24.07
CA THR A 148 6.66 18.40 -24.99
C THR A 148 7.09 19.40 -26.05
N LYS A 149 8.15 19.07 -26.78
CA LYS A 149 8.46 19.65 -28.06
C LYS A 149 8.16 18.62 -29.12
N ALA A 150 6.92 18.59 -29.53
CA ALA A 150 6.60 18.18 -30.86
C ALA A 150 7.01 19.30 -31.81
#